data_f6b176df3ab533e630d1b95c8ac8c0f4
#
_entry.id   f6b176df3ab533e630d1b95c8ac8c0f4
#
_cell.length_a   1.000
_cell.length_b   1.000
_cell.length_c   1.000
_cell.angle_alpha   90.00
_cell.angle_beta   90.00
_cell.angle_gamma   90.00
#
_symmetry.space_group_name_H-M   'P 1'
#
loop_
_entity.id
_entity.type
_entity.pdbx_description
1 polymer ?
#
loop_
_entity_poly.entity_id
_entity_poly.type
_entity_poly.pdbx_seq_one_letter_code
_entity_poly.pdbx_strand_id
1 'polypeptide(L)'
;MKTITISRQYGSGGRHIAALLSEKMGVPCYDSKLLLKEAERHGISQEIINEFKGKTSLLYAIGVMMSEESQDKKRLTIPEKMFHAQKETVKRLAQEGPCIFVGRCADQILKDDNQLLRVYIYASDMEDRIKRIKKNKHISQREALDRIAYKDRQRRDYYNFYTGHEWGKMENYDICPVSYT
;
A
#
# COMPACT_ATOMS: atom_id res chain seq x y z
N MET A 1 14.17 -6.10 -17.21
CA MET A 1 12.95 -5.27 -17.02
C MET A 1 12.85 -4.98 -15.54
N LYS A 2 12.51 -3.75 -15.11
CA LYS A 2 12.52 -3.35 -13.69
C LYS A 2 11.22 -3.72 -12.99
N THR A 3 11.30 -4.08 -11.70
CA THR A 3 10.14 -4.10 -10.81
C THR A 3 9.76 -2.67 -10.45
N ILE A 4 8.47 -2.35 -10.47
CA ILE A 4 7.96 -1.00 -10.20
C ILE A 4 7.12 -1.01 -8.92
N THR A 5 7.39 -0.09 -8.01
CA THR A 5 6.53 0.16 -6.86
C THR A 5 5.82 1.50 -7.01
N ILE A 6 4.50 1.53 -6.77
CA ILE A 6 3.67 2.72 -6.94
C ILE A 6 3.01 3.09 -5.62
N SER A 7 3.58 4.07 -4.93
CA SER A 7 2.91 4.81 -3.85
C SER A 7 2.07 5.94 -4.46
N ARG A 8 1.00 6.35 -3.82
CA ARG A 8 0.04 7.29 -4.44
C ARG A 8 -0.91 7.93 -3.45
N GLN A 9 -1.32 9.16 -3.70
CA GLN A 9 -2.44 9.80 -3.03
C GLN A 9 -3.78 9.13 -3.40
N TYR A 10 -4.76 9.19 -2.50
CA TYR A 10 -6.11 8.72 -2.82
C TYR A 10 -6.79 9.70 -3.78
N GLY A 11 -7.36 9.18 -4.86
CA GLY A 11 -7.94 10.00 -5.92
C GLY A 11 -6.95 10.48 -7.00
N SER A 12 -5.64 10.24 -6.87
CA SER A 12 -4.66 10.61 -7.91
C SER A 12 -4.68 9.71 -9.16
N GLY A 13 -5.53 8.69 -9.23
CA GLY A 13 -5.55 7.76 -10.39
C GLY A 13 -4.45 6.70 -10.37
N GLY A 14 -3.55 6.69 -9.38
CA GLY A 14 -2.37 5.80 -9.38
C GLY A 14 -2.68 4.31 -9.51
N ARG A 15 -3.86 3.83 -9.07
CA ARG A 15 -4.28 2.45 -9.30
C ARG A 15 -4.61 2.17 -10.78
N HIS A 16 -5.24 3.13 -11.44
CA HIS A 16 -5.54 3.04 -12.87
C HIS A 16 -4.26 3.06 -13.70
N ILE A 17 -3.34 3.97 -13.36
CA ILE A 17 -2.02 4.05 -14.00
C ILE A 17 -1.26 2.73 -13.83
N ALA A 18 -1.27 2.13 -12.63
CA ALA A 18 -0.65 0.83 -12.40
C ALA A 18 -1.23 -0.28 -13.28
N ALA A 19 -2.57 -0.31 -13.46
CA ALA A 19 -3.22 -1.28 -14.33
C ALA A 19 -2.85 -1.09 -15.80
N LEU A 20 -2.83 0.15 -16.30
CA LEU A 20 -2.40 0.46 -17.68
C LEU A 20 -0.93 0.11 -17.92
N LEU A 21 -0.06 0.37 -16.96
CA LEU A 21 1.35 -0.03 -17.05
C LEU A 21 1.50 -1.55 -17.08
N SER A 22 0.76 -2.26 -16.24
CA SER A 22 0.74 -3.73 -16.22
C SER A 22 0.36 -4.29 -17.59
N GLU A 23 -0.69 -3.77 -18.19
CA GLU A 23 -1.15 -4.16 -19.53
C GLU A 23 -0.09 -3.87 -20.60
N LYS A 24 0.43 -2.63 -20.64
CA LYS A 24 1.44 -2.23 -21.63
C LYS A 24 2.76 -2.98 -21.52
N MET A 25 3.17 -3.33 -20.32
CA MET A 25 4.43 -4.01 -20.06
C MET A 25 4.30 -5.53 -20.09
N GLY A 26 3.07 -6.07 -20.10
CA GLY A 26 2.83 -7.51 -20.01
C GLY A 26 3.28 -8.14 -18.69
N VAL A 27 3.26 -7.37 -17.59
CA VAL A 27 3.72 -7.83 -16.27
C VAL A 27 2.59 -7.82 -15.23
N PRO A 28 2.61 -8.71 -14.23
CA PRO A 28 1.57 -8.73 -13.18
C PRO A 28 1.60 -7.46 -12.34
N CYS A 29 0.40 -7.05 -11.86
CA CYS A 29 0.23 -5.92 -10.96
C CYS A 29 -0.44 -6.39 -9.66
N TYR A 30 0.24 -6.20 -8.55
CA TYR A 30 -0.18 -6.64 -7.22
C TYR A 30 -0.65 -5.45 -6.36
N ASP A 31 -1.94 -5.34 -6.15
CA ASP A 31 -2.49 -4.41 -5.16
C ASP A 31 -2.68 -5.10 -3.79
N SER A 32 -3.15 -4.35 -2.81
CA SER A 32 -3.33 -4.86 -1.45
C SER A 32 -4.26 -6.08 -1.32
N LYS A 33 -5.23 -6.24 -2.26
CA LYS A 33 -6.13 -7.39 -2.26
C LYS A 33 -5.46 -8.63 -2.83
N LEU A 34 -4.71 -8.45 -3.92
CA LEU A 34 -3.97 -9.54 -4.54
C LEU A 34 -2.81 -10.01 -3.66
N LEU A 35 -2.08 -9.08 -3.03
CA LEU A 35 -1.03 -9.44 -2.07
C LEU A 35 -1.58 -10.23 -0.88
N LEU A 36 -2.76 -9.87 -0.38
CA LEU A 36 -3.40 -10.65 0.68
C LEU A 36 -3.77 -12.05 0.20
N LYS A 37 -4.35 -12.17 -0.99
CA LYS A 37 -4.71 -13.47 -1.58
C LYS A 37 -3.48 -14.36 -1.84
N GLU A 38 -2.37 -13.78 -2.28
CA GLU A 38 -1.11 -14.51 -2.46
C GLU A 38 -0.52 -14.95 -1.10
N ALA A 39 -0.62 -14.12 -0.08
CA ALA A 39 -0.22 -14.47 1.27
C ALA A 39 -1.08 -15.63 1.84
N GLU A 40 -2.40 -15.64 1.58
CA GLU A 40 -3.32 -16.74 1.92
C GLU A 40 -2.88 -18.07 1.27
N ARG A 41 -2.49 -18.05 0.00
CA ARG A 41 -2.04 -19.25 -0.74
C ARG A 41 -0.75 -19.84 -0.20
N HIS A 42 0.06 -19.04 0.49
CA HIS A 42 1.38 -19.42 0.97
C HIS A 42 1.48 -19.53 2.50
N GLY A 43 0.38 -19.84 3.18
CA GLY A 43 0.39 -20.35 4.56
C GLY A 43 0.07 -19.36 5.66
N ILE A 44 -0.46 -18.16 5.35
CA ILE A 44 -1.10 -17.39 6.42
C ILE A 44 -2.44 -18.05 6.76
N SER A 45 -2.65 -18.33 8.03
CA SER A 45 -3.90 -18.92 8.46
C SER A 45 -5.09 -17.99 8.19
N GLN A 46 -6.21 -18.57 7.76
CA GLN A 46 -7.45 -17.83 7.50
C GLN A 46 -7.94 -17.07 8.75
N GLU A 47 -7.61 -17.54 9.94
CA GLU A 47 -7.92 -16.89 11.22
C GLU A 47 -7.23 -15.54 11.34
N ILE A 48 -5.93 -15.46 11.05
CA ILE A 48 -5.16 -14.20 11.07
C ILE A 48 -5.74 -13.20 10.07
N ILE A 49 -6.13 -13.66 8.88
CA ILE A 49 -6.72 -12.83 7.83
C ILE A 49 -8.10 -12.31 8.24
N ASN A 50 -8.96 -13.16 8.80
CA ASN A 50 -10.30 -12.77 9.24
C ASN A 50 -10.24 -11.78 10.39
N GLU A 51 -9.37 -11.98 11.34
CA GLU A 51 -9.14 -11.07 12.44
C GLU A 51 -8.59 -9.72 11.96
N PHE A 52 -7.70 -9.71 10.98
CA PHE A 52 -7.19 -8.49 10.35
C PHE A 52 -8.26 -7.77 9.51
N LYS A 53 -9.10 -8.49 8.76
CA LYS A 53 -10.20 -7.89 7.95
C LYS A 53 -11.22 -7.15 8.80
N GLY A 54 -11.48 -7.62 10.01
CA GLY A 54 -12.42 -6.99 10.96
C GLY A 54 -11.87 -5.75 11.67
N LYS A 55 -10.56 -5.55 11.68
CA LYS A 55 -9.88 -4.57 12.53
C LYS A 55 -8.83 -3.73 11.77
N THR A 56 -9.14 -3.30 10.56
CA THR A 56 -8.22 -2.64 9.61
C THR A 56 -7.75 -1.22 9.99
N SER A 57 -7.68 -0.88 11.25
CA SER A 57 -7.17 0.43 11.69
C SER A 57 -5.74 0.30 12.19
N LEU A 58 -4.85 1.23 11.77
CA LEU A 58 -3.53 1.40 12.38
C LEU A 58 -3.65 1.66 13.88
N LEU A 59 -4.72 2.34 14.31
CA LEU A 59 -5.02 2.55 15.73
C LEU A 59 -5.21 1.22 16.47
N TYR A 60 -5.76 0.20 15.82
CA TYR A 60 -5.81 -1.15 16.36
C TYR A 60 -4.41 -1.78 16.48
N ALA A 61 -3.58 -1.63 15.44
CA ALA A 61 -2.20 -2.13 15.47
C ALA A 61 -1.39 -1.47 16.58
N ILE A 62 -1.49 -0.14 16.71
CA ILE A 62 -0.83 0.62 17.79
C ILE A 62 -1.43 0.24 19.16
N GLY A 63 -2.75 0.11 19.26
CA GLY A 63 -3.44 -0.29 20.49
C GLY A 63 -3.01 -1.69 20.98
N VAL A 64 -2.89 -2.65 20.08
CA VAL A 64 -2.40 -4.00 20.40
C VAL A 64 -0.92 -3.98 20.80
N MET A 65 -0.09 -3.16 20.14
CA MET A 65 1.33 -3.02 20.50
C MET A 65 1.56 -2.34 21.85
N MET A 66 0.63 -1.49 22.27
CA MET A 66 0.67 -0.83 23.60
C MET A 66 -0.06 -1.64 24.67
N SER A 67 -0.73 -2.74 24.31
CA SER A 67 -1.40 -3.62 25.25
C SER A 67 -0.41 -4.59 25.92
N GLU A 68 -0.84 -5.17 27.05
CA GLU A 68 -0.02 -6.14 27.81
C GLU A 68 0.36 -7.38 26.97
N GLU A 69 -0.46 -7.78 25.98
CA GLU A 69 -0.14 -8.86 25.05
C GLU A 69 1.13 -8.60 24.22
N SER A 70 1.49 -7.32 23.98
CA SER A 70 2.70 -6.94 23.26
C SER A 70 3.95 -6.94 24.16
N GLN A 71 3.80 -7.06 25.45
CA GLN A 71 4.95 -7.10 26.37
C GLN A 71 5.66 -8.46 26.41
N ASP A 72 5.01 -9.51 25.91
CA ASP A 72 5.71 -10.76 25.63
C ASP A 72 6.52 -10.63 24.32
N LYS A 73 7.77 -10.15 24.45
CA LYS A 73 8.72 -9.89 23.35
C LYS A 73 9.00 -11.10 22.45
N LYS A 74 8.46 -12.27 22.77
CA LYS A 74 8.62 -13.50 21.98
C LYS A 74 7.48 -13.77 21.00
N ARG A 75 6.36 -13.05 21.07
CA ARG A 75 5.18 -13.33 20.25
C ARG A 75 4.78 -12.12 19.42
N LEU A 76 4.93 -12.23 18.10
CA LEU A 76 4.49 -11.20 17.17
C LEU A 76 2.98 -10.97 17.28
N THR A 77 2.57 -9.71 17.30
CA THR A 77 1.15 -9.32 17.21
C THR A 77 0.57 -9.67 15.84
N ILE A 78 -0.75 -9.74 15.72
CA ILE A 78 -1.43 -10.01 14.44
C ILE A 78 -1.04 -9.01 13.34
N PRO A 79 -1.00 -7.68 13.57
CA PRO A 79 -0.52 -6.73 12.57
C PRO A 79 0.92 -6.98 12.13
N GLU A 80 1.82 -7.36 13.04
CA GLU A 80 3.21 -7.70 12.71
C GLU A 80 3.29 -8.98 11.88
N LYS A 81 2.56 -10.03 12.25
CA LYS A 81 2.47 -11.27 11.46
C LYS A 81 1.99 -10.98 10.05
N MET A 82 0.95 -10.14 9.91
CA MET A 82 0.42 -9.73 8.61
C MET A 82 1.43 -8.92 7.79
N PHE A 83 2.18 -8.02 8.42
CA PHE A 83 3.21 -7.26 7.74
C PHE A 83 4.37 -8.16 7.30
N HIS A 84 4.83 -9.07 8.17
CA HIS A 84 5.87 -10.05 7.83
C HIS A 84 5.47 -10.92 6.64
N ALA A 85 4.28 -11.45 6.64
CA ALA A 85 3.78 -12.26 5.56
C ALA A 85 3.62 -11.48 4.24
N GLN A 86 3.18 -10.22 4.28
CA GLN A 86 3.20 -9.34 3.11
C GLN A 86 4.63 -9.10 2.62
N LYS A 87 5.57 -8.86 3.53
CA LYS A 87 6.98 -8.64 3.20
C LYS A 87 7.56 -9.84 2.46
N GLU A 88 7.37 -11.04 2.98
CA GLU A 88 7.85 -12.28 2.32
C GLU A 88 7.15 -12.51 0.98
N THR A 89 5.85 -12.25 0.89
CA THR A 89 5.10 -12.34 -0.37
C THR A 89 5.62 -11.37 -1.42
N VAL A 90 5.89 -10.11 -1.06
CA VAL A 90 6.45 -9.11 -1.97
C VAL A 90 7.83 -9.53 -2.49
N LYS A 91 8.71 -9.99 -1.58
CA LYS A 91 10.05 -10.47 -1.97
C LYS A 91 9.99 -11.66 -2.93
N ARG A 92 9.17 -12.66 -2.60
CA ARG A 92 9.00 -13.86 -3.45
C ARG A 92 8.49 -13.48 -4.84
N LEU A 93 7.43 -12.68 -4.93
CA LEU A 93 6.87 -12.26 -6.22
C LEU A 93 7.84 -11.44 -7.05
N ALA A 94 8.67 -10.61 -6.43
CA ALA A 94 9.73 -9.86 -7.12
C ALA A 94 10.83 -10.76 -7.68
N GLN A 95 11.11 -11.90 -7.03
CA GLN A 95 12.06 -12.90 -7.50
C GLN A 95 11.53 -13.74 -8.67
N GLU A 96 10.22 -13.91 -8.77
CA GLU A 96 9.57 -14.62 -9.88
C GLU A 96 9.66 -13.87 -11.22
N GLY A 97 9.90 -12.55 -11.18
CA GLY A 97 10.10 -11.73 -12.37
C GLY A 97 9.62 -10.29 -12.19
N PRO A 98 9.77 -9.48 -13.25
CA PRO A 98 9.32 -8.09 -13.23
C PRO A 98 7.83 -7.97 -12.95
N CYS A 99 7.46 -7.08 -12.03
CA CYS A 99 6.06 -6.89 -11.62
C CYS A 99 5.83 -5.46 -11.11
N ILE A 100 4.56 -5.12 -10.88
CA ILE A 100 4.16 -3.81 -10.33
C ILE A 100 3.49 -4.04 -8.98
N PHE A 101 4.01 -3.38 -7.94
CA PHE A 101 3.39 -3.36 -6.62
C PHE A 101 2.70 -2.03 -6.34
N VAL A 102 1.48 -2.06 -5.82
CA VAL A 102 0.71 -0.84 -5.52
C VAL A 102 0.58 -0.62 -4.02
N GLY A 103 1.49 0.16 -3.45
CA GLY A 103 1.58 0.48 -2.02
C GLY A 103 2.17 -0.65 -1.18
N ARG A 104 1.74 -0.74 0.09
CA ARG A 104 2.14 -1.78 1.05
C ARG A 104 3.62 -1.78 1.41
N CYS A 105 4.25 -0.61 1.37
CA CYS A 105 5.68 -0.44 1.67
C CYS A 105 6.61 -1.25 0.76
N ALA A 106 6.14 -1.66 -0.43
CA ALA A 106 6.92 -2.48 -1.34
C ALA A 106 8.22 -1.78 -1.78
N ASP A 107 8.20 -0.45 -1.89
CA ASP A 107 9.37 0.40 -2.13
C ASP A 107 10.47 0.25 -1.07
N GLN A 108 10.08 0.10 0.20
CA GLN A 108 11.03 -0.10 1.30
C GLN A 108 11.37 -1.58 1.52
N ILE A 109 10.43 -2.48 1.25
CA ILE A 109 10.69 -3.93 1.33
C ILE A 109 11.75 -4.36 0.30
N LEU A 110 11.73 -3.74 -0.89
CA LEU A 110 12.63 -4.05 -2.01
C LEU A 110 13.74 -3.01 -2.19
N LYS A 111 14.02 -2.16 -1.19
CA LYS A 111 14.97 -1.05 -1.31
C LYS A 111 16.38 -1.44 -1.76
N ASP A 112 16.79 -2.65 -1.47
CA ASP A 112 18.12 -3.19 -1.81
C ASP A 112 18.15 -3.85 -3.21
N ASP A 113 17.03 -3.86 -3.94
CA ASP A 113 16.96 -4.38 -5.31
C ASP A 113 17.39 -3.30 -6.31
N ASN A 114 18.51 -3.50 -6.98
CA ASN A 114 19.06 -2.60 -8.00
C ASN A 114 18.17 -2.47 -9.25
N GLN A 115 17.19 -3.36 -9.43
CA GLN A 115 16.23 -3.33 -10.52
C GLN A 115 14.89 -2.68 -10.12
N LEU A 116 14.81 -2.06 -8.94
CA LEU A 116 13.61 -1.39 -8.45
C LEU A 116 13.47 0.01 -9.06
N LEU A 117 12.22 0.37 -9.41
CA LEU A 117 11.80 1.75 -9.69
C LEU A 117 10.71 2.16 -8.71
N ARG A 118 10.98 3.16 -7.88
CA ARG A 118 10.05 3.68 -6.87
C ARG A 118 9.32 4.90 -7.39
N VAL A 119 8.01 4.82 -7.47
CA VAL A 119 7.15 5.87 -8.03
C VAL A 119 6.16 6.37 -6.99
N TYR A 120 5.99 7.69 -6.89
CA TYR A 120 4.94 8.32 -6.10
C TYR A 120 4.01 9.15 -6.97
N ILE A 121 2.75 8.74 -7.13
CA ILE A 121 1.77 9.43 -7.97
C ILE A 121 0.91 10.34 -7.10
N TYR A 122 0.92 11.63 -7.41
CA TYR A 122 0.11 12.65 -6.73
C TYR A 122 -0.69 13.49 -7.74
N ALA A 123 -1.66 14.24 -7.26
CA ALA A 123 -2.38 15.24 -8.05
C ALA A 123 -2.04 16.63 -7.53
N SER A 124 -1.78 17.57 -8.42
CA SER A 124 -1.48 18.96 -8.07
C SER A 124 -2.66 19.68 -7.47
N ASP A 125 -3.90 19.31 -7.88
CA ASP A 125 -5.13 19.93 -7.43
C ASP A 125 -6.01 18.94 -6.62
N MET A 126 -6.53 19.43 -5.51
CA MET A 126 -7.48 18.69 -4.67
C MET A 126 -8.83 18.50 -5.38
N GLU A 127 -9.28 19.47 -6.17
CA GLU A 127 -10.53 19.39 -6.93
C GLU A 127 -10.52 18.25 -7.94
N ASP A 128 -9.40 17.97 -8.59
CA ASP A 128 -9.26 16.85 -9.51
C ASP A 128 -9.41 15.51 -8.81
N ARG A 129 -8.85 15.41 -7.61
CA ARG A 129 -9.03 14.22 -6.74
C ARG A 129 -10.49 14.03 -6.36
N ILE A 130 -11.17 15.11 -5.95
CA ILE A 130 -12.58 15.11 -5.57
C ILE A 130 -13.44 14.70 -6.76
N LYS A 131 -13.27 15.32 -7.93
CA LYS A 131 -14.02 15.01 -9.16
C LYS A 131 -13.91 13.53 -9.51
N ARG A 132 -12.70 12.99 -9.51
CA ARG A 132 -12.45 11.56 -9.80
C ARG A 132 -13.15 10.64 -8.81
N ILE A 133 -13.11 10.95 -7.51
CA ILE A 133 -13.74 10.13 -6.47
C ILE A 133 -15.26 10.22 -6.56
N LYS A 134 -15.82 11.41 -6.75
CA LYS A 134 -17.27 11.61 -6.95
C LYS A 134 -17.78 10.79 -8.13
N LYS A 135 -17.10 10.87 -9.29
CA LYS A 135 -17.44 10.11 -10.49
C LYS A 135 -17.43 8.59 -10.25
N ASN A 136 -16.42 8.09 -9.55
CA ASN A 136 -16.21 6.65 -9.36
C ASN A 136 -17.04 6.05 -8.21
N LYS A 137 -17.55 6.86 -7.30
CA LYS A 137 -18.23 6.39 -6.08
C LYS A 137 -19.65 6.92 -5.91
N HIS A 138 -20.07 7.85 -6.79
CA HIS A 138 -21.39 8.48 -6.75
C HIS A 138 -21.74 9.08 -5.37
N ILE A 139 -20.79 9.85 -4.80
CA ILE A 139 -20.88 10.46 -3.47
C ILE A 139 -20.80 11.99 -3.54
N SER A 140 -21.18 12.66 -2.45
CA SER A 140 -21.09 14.10 -2.32
C SER A 140 -19.64 14.60 -2.26
N GLN A 141 -19.45 15.90 -2.44
CA GLN A 141 -18.14 16.54 -2.32
C GLN A 141 -17.57 16.41 -0.90
N ARG A 142 -18.40 16.59 0.12
CA ARG A 142 -18.00 16.44 1.52
C ARG A 142 -17.51 15.03 1.82
N GLU A 143 -18.28 14.03 1.41
CA GLU A 143 -17.87 12.63 1.57
C GLU A 143 -16.58 12.30 0.81
N ALA A 144 -16.36 12.90 -0.38
CA ALA A 144 -15.13 12.73 -1.13
C ALA A 144 -13.92 13.30 -0.37
N LEU A 145 -14.05 14.50 0.21
CA LEU A 145 -13.00 15.12 1.05
C LEU A 145 -12.69 14.27 2.28
N ASP A 146 -13.71 13.84 3.01
CA ASP A 146 -13.55 13.00 4.20
C ASP A 146 -12.85 11.68 3.85
N ARG A 147 -13.21 11.07 2.73
CA ARG A 147 -12.54 9.84 2.24
C ARG A 147 -11.10 10.07 1.83
N ILE A 148 -10.79 11.21 1.20
CA ILE A 148 -9.42 11.59 0.84
C ILE A 148 -8.57 11.69 2.10
N ALA A 149 -9.01 12.51 3.05
CA ALA A 149 -8.30 12.73 4.30
C ALA A 149 -8.09 11.41 5.07
N TYR A 150 -9.14 10.61 5.21
CA TYR A 150 -9.09 9.32 5.89
C TYR A 150 -8.13 8.33 5.21
N LYS A 151 -8.24 8.17 3.87
CA LYS A 151 -7.42 7.19 3.14
C LYS A 151 -5.95 7.57 3.05
N ASP A 152 -5.64 8.84 2.90
CA ASP A 152 -4.25 9.30 2.87
C ASP A 152 -3.63 9.25 4.27
N ARG A 153 -4.40 9.55 5.34
CA ARG A 153 -3.97 9.32 6.72
C ARG A 153 -3.65 7.84 6.96
N GLN A 154 -4.56 6.92 6.60
CA GLN A 154 -4.31 5.49 6.74
C GLN A 154 -3.02 5.03 6.05
N ARG A 155 -2.71 5.57 4.85
CA ARG A 155 -1.49 5.22 4.11
C ARG A 155 -0.24 5.77 4.78
N ARG A 156 -0.30 7.05 5.19
CA ARG A 156 0.78 7.71 5.91
C ARG A 156 1.13 6.96 7.18
N ASP A 157 0.14 6.73 8.01
CA ASP A 157 0.32 6.09 9.31
C ASP A 157 0.90 4.67 9.15
N TYR A 158 0.35 3.89 8.20
CA TYR A 158 0.85 2.55 7.88
C TYR A 158 2.30 2.58 7.39
N TYR A 159 2.61 3.47 6.44
CA TYR A 159 3.94 3.57 5.86
C TYR A 159 4.97 4.03 6.90
N ASN A 160 4.68 5.13 7.60
CA ASN A 160 5.58 5.70 8.60
C ASN A 160 5.87 4.68 9.72
N PHE A 161 4.84 3.96 10.16
CA PHE A 161 4.98 2.97 11.21
C PHE A 161 5.88 1.79 10.84
N TYR A 162 5.66 1.18 9.66
CA TYR A 162 6.40 -0.01 9.26
C TYR A 162 7.76 0.27 8.62
N THR A 163 8.00 1.47 8.14
CA THR A 163 9.24 1.82 7.43
C THR A 163 10.14 2.78 8.20
N GLY A 164 9.60 3.54 9.15
CA GLY A 164 10.30 4.65 9.80
C GLY A 164 10.51 5.86 8.89
N HIS A 165 10.00 5.84 7.65
CA HIS A 165 10.11 6.92 6.69
C HIS A 165 8.80 7.70 6.54
N GLU A 166 8.88 8.97 6.14
CA GLU A 166 7.72 9.80 5.88
C GLU A 166 7.07 9.46 4.54
N TRP A 167 5.77 9.11 4.56
CA TRP A 167 5.02 8.81 3.34
C TRP A 167 4.83 10.05 2.47
N GLY A 168 5.13 9.92 1.17
CA GLY A 168 4.99 10.99 0.19
C GLY A 168 6.16 11.98 0.18
N LYS A 169 7.16 11.81 1.02
CA LYS A 169 8.41 12.57 0.92
C LYS A 169 9.13 12.19 -0.36
N MET A 170 9.35 13.17 -1.25
CA MET A 170 9.81 12.92 -2.61
C MET A 170 11.16 12.21 -2.69
N GLU A 171 12.03 12.43 -1.71
CA GLU A 171 13.35 11.79 -1.62
C GLU A 171 13.29 10.26 -1.42
N ASN A 172 12.14 9.73 -1.04
CA ASN A 172 11.94 8.28 -0.94
C ASN A 172 11.66 7.61 -2.29
N TYR A 173 11.49 8.39 -3.37
CA TYR A 173 11.04 7.89 -4.67
C TYR A 173 11.98 8.35 -5.79
N ASP A 174 12.09 7.55 -6.84
CA ASP A 174 12.91 7.85 -7.99
C ASP A 174 12.18 8.77 -8.98
N ILE A 175 10.83 8.65 -9.04
CA ILE A 175 9.96 9.46 -9.90
C ILE A 175 8.69 9.85 -9.14
N CYS A 176 8.32 11.14 -9.23
CA CYS A 176 7.10 11.67 -8.62
C CYS A 176 6.21 12.35 -9.68
N PRO A 177 5.50 11.58 -10.54
CA PRO A 177 4.66 12.16 -11.58
C PRO A 177 3.39 12.78 -11.02
N VAL A 178 3.01 13.93 -11.60
CA VAL A 178 1.70 14.55 -11.38
C VAL A 178 0.67 13.88 -12.27
N SER A 179 -0.43 13.41 -11.71
CA SER A 179 -1.55 12.96 -12.52
C SER A 179 -2.51 14.12 -12.78
N TYR A 180 -2.74 14.40 -14.02
CA TYR A 180 -3.80 15.31 -14.46
C TYR A 180 -5.07 14.51 -14.74
N THR A 181 -6.22 15.11 -14.54
CA THR A 181 -7.53 14.52 -14.85
C THR A 181 -7.97 14.91 -16.23
#